data_049ba5ffb1b4144bc8de7bd822e15fba
#
_entry.id   049ba5ffb1b4144bc8de7bd822e15fba
#
_cell.length_a   1.000
_cell.length_b   1.000
_cell.length_c   1.000
_cell.angle_alpha   90.00
_cell.angle_beta   90.00
_cell.angle_gamma   90.00
#
_symmetry.space_group_name_H-M   'P 1'
#
loop_
_entity.id
_entity.type
_entity.pdbx_description
1 polymer ?
#
loop_
_entity_poly.entity_id
_entity_poly.type
_entity_poly.pdbx_seq_one_letter_code
_entity_poly.pdbx_strand_id
1 'polypeptide(L)'
;YFQKLPGYDTLRMVLADKIVLVEGPSDEIVFERVFKDIHGKNPMECGIDVLSMRGLSLKRCLGLCAALDKTVAALRDNDGNDPQELGIQVQDWLQAGRRELFIGAVAHGETLEPQLIHFNGEQALRDILEIQPHADLSKWMRREKTEVALRLAQSERKITPPEYMLRAAKFIHG
;
A
#
# COMPACT_ATOMS: atom_id res chain seq x y z
N TYR A 1 23.47 4.93 -9.15
CA TYR A 1 22.13 4.32 -9.00
C TYR A 1 21.70 4.25 -7.52
N PHE A 2 22.58 3.76 -6.66
CA PHE A 2 22.33 3.60 -5.22
C PHE A 2 22.42 4.92 -4.41
N GLN A 3 23.02 5.96 -4.95
CA GLN A 3 23.22 7.24 -4.25
C GLN A 3 21.94 8.03 -3.91
N LYS A 4 20.78 7.63 -4.44
CA LYS A 4 19.49 8.31 -4.22
C LYS A 4 18.52 7.56 -3.31
N LEU A 5 18.85 6.33 -2.90
CA LEU A 5 18.09 5.61 -1.89
C LEU A 5 18.63 6.01 -0.51
N PRO A 6 17.77 6.40 0.44
CA PRO A 6 18.21 6.51 1.83
C PRO A 6 18.85 5.19 2.24
N GLY A 7 20.06 5.23 2.80
CA GLY A 7 20.84 4.02 3.08
C GLY A 7 20.10 2.99 3.92
N TYR A 8 19.20 3.45 4.79
CA TYR A 8 18.37 2.59 5.63
C TYR A 8 17.36 1.76 4.80
N ASP A 9 16.62 2.40 3.87
CA ASP A 9 15.62 1.70 3.05
C ASP A 9 16.28 0.72 2.07
N THR A 10 17.47 1.06 1.56
CA THR A 10 18.27 0.14 0.74
C THR A 10 18.68 -1.10 1.54
N LEU A 11 19.14 -0.90 2.78
CA LEU A 11 19.54 -2.00 3.65
C LEU A 11 18.34 -2.91 3.97
N ARG A 12 17.18 -2.33 4.26
CA ARG A 12 15.94 -3.10 4.48
C ARG A 12 15.59 -3.95 3.25
N MET A 13 15.67 -3.38 2.02
CA MET A 13 15.45 -4.15 0.78
C MET A 13 16.43 -5.32 0.61
N VAL A 14 17.68 -5.13 0.99
CA VAL A 14 18.70 -6.19 0.88
C VAL A 14 18.44 -7.31 1.88
N LEU A 15 18.08 -6.97 3.11
CA LEU A 15 17.95 -7.93 4.22
C LEU A 15 16.60 -8.64 4.25
N ALA A 16 15.52 -8.02 3.79
CA ALA A 16 14.19 -8.61 3.79
C ALA A 16 14.07 -9.78 2.81
N ASP A 17 13.38 -10.84 3.22
CA ASP A 17 13.06 -11.97 2.32
C ASP A 17 11.90 -11.65 1.40
N LYS A 18 10.85 -11.05 1.96
CA LYS A 18 9.65 -10.61 1.26
C LYS A 18 9.44 -9.11 1.46
N ILE A 19 9.03 -8.42 0.42
CA ILE A 19 8.92 -6.96 0.43
C ILE A 19 7.54 -6.54 -0.07
N VAL A 20 6.94 -5.59 0.64
CA VAL A 20 5.80 -4.81 0.15
C VAL A 20 6.29 -3.40 -0.17
N LEU A 21 6.13 -2.99 -1.42
CA LEU A 21 6.43 -1.62 -1.86
C LEU A 21 5.14 -0.80 -1.89
N VAL A 22 5.12 0.33 -1.21
CA VAL A 22 4.01 1.29 -1.20
C VAL A 22 4.48 2.68 -1.56
N GLU A 23 3.59 3.58 -1.98
CA GLU A 23 3.98 4.91 -2.43
C GLU A 23 4.46 5.82 -1.30
N GLY A 24 3.72 5.86 -0.21
CA GLY A 24 3.99 6.76 0.90
C GLY A 24 3.89 6.12 2.29
N PRO A 25 4.30 6.86 3.34
CA PRO A 25 4.26 6.38 4.72
C PRO A 25 2.84 6.06 5.21
N SER A 26 1.83 6.78 4.72
CA SER A 26 0.43 6.52 5.07
C SER A 26 -0.05 5.17 4.55
N ASP A 27 0.36 4.82 3.31
CA ASP A 27 0.04 3.53 2.71
C ASP A 27 0.71 2.37 3.46
N GLU A 28 1.95 2.59 3.95
CA GLU A 28 2.69 1.65 4.80
C GLU A 28 1.87 1.31 6.06
N ILE A 29 1.43 2.33 6.81
CA ILE A 29 0.65 2.17 8.04
C ILE A 29 -0.69 1.45 7.77
N VAL A 30 -1.41 1.87 6.71
CA VAL A 30 -2.70 1.25 6.36
C VAL A 30 -2.52 -0.19 5.90
N PHE A 31 -1.49 -0.49 5.10
CA PHE A 31 -1.21 -1.85 4.67
C PHE A 31 -0.87 -2.78 5.85
N GLU A 32 -0.05 -2.33 6.79
CA GLU A 32 0.27 -3.10 8.00
C GLU A 32 -0.99 -3.42 8.81
N ARG A 33 -1.90 -2.44 8.95
CA ARG A 33 -3.20 -2.66 9.59
C ARG A 33 -4.05 -3.69 8.85
N VAL A 34 -4.16 -3.57 7.52
CA VAL A 34 -4.90 -4.53 6.68
C VAL A 34 -4.32 -5.94 6.80
N PHE A 35 -3.00 -6.06 6.74
CA PHE A 35 -2.32 -7.34 6.87
C PHE A 35 -2.60 -7.99 8.23
N LYS A 36 -2.50 -7.21 9.31
CA LYS A 36 -2.79 -7.68 10.67
C LYS A 36 -4.24 -8.13 10.84
N ASP A 37 -5.19 -7.38 10.29
CA ASP A 37 -6.61 -7.73 10.37
C ASP A 37 -6.94 -9.06 9.65
N ILE A 38 -6.18 -9.39 8.57
CA ILE A 38 -6.39 -10.60 7.77
C ILE A 38 -5.67 -11.81 8.40
N HIS A 39 -4.43 -11.63 8.84
CA HIS A 39 -3.55 -12.73 9.22
C HIS A 39 -3.33 -12.86 10.74
N GLY A 40 -3.82 -11.90 11.55
CA GLY A 40 -3.66 -11.88 13.01
C GLY A 40 -2.22 -11.59 13.47
N LYS A 41 -1.32 -11.25 12.55
CA LYS A 41 0.11 -10.95 12.80
C LYS A 41 0.54 -9.72 12.02
N ASN A 42 1.55 -9.02 12.52
CA ASN A 42 2.17 -7.95 11.74
C ASN A 42 3.05 -8.53 10.61
N PRO A 43 3.24 -7.81 9.49
CA PRO A 43 4.09 -8.27 8.39
C PRO A 43 5.48 -8.70 8.83
N MET A 44 6.11 -7.94 9.70
CA MET A 44 7.47 -8.22 10.21
C MET A 44 7.57 -9.58 10.93
N GLU A 45 6.51 -10.01 11.64
CA GLU A 45 6.46 -11.34 12.29
C GLU A 45 6.41 -12.48 11.28
N CYS A 46 6.11 -12.16 10.01
CA CYS A 46 6.07 -13.10 8.89
C CYS A 46 7.27 -12.96 7.94
N GLY A 47 8.32 -12.23 8.35
CA GLY A 47 9.50 -11.96 7.51
C GLY A 47 9.22 -11.03 6.33
N ILE A 48 8.17 -10.23 6.42
CA ILE A 48 7.76 -9.28 5.38
C ILE A 48 8.11 -7.87 5.82
N ASP A 49 8.82 -7.13 4.99
CA ASP A 49 9.14 -5.73 5.22
C ASP A 49 8.27 -4.83 4.32
N VAL A 50 7.57 -3.88 4.92
CA VAL A 50 6.75 -2.90 4.21
C VAL A 50 7.57 -1.63 4.04
N LEU A 51 7.77 -1.19 2.80
CA LEU A 51 8.69 -0.11 2.45
C LEU A 51 7.98 0.97 1.63
N SER A 52 7.95 2.17 2.15
CA SER A 52 7.52 3.35 1.41
C SER A 52 8.60 3.80 0.42
N MET A 53 8.23 3.97 -0.84
CA MET A 53 9.16 4.43 -1.90
C MET A 53 9.54 5.90 -1.77
N ARG A 54 8.77 6.71 -1.05
CA ARG A 54 9.06 8.13 -0.73
C ARG A 54 9.48 8.95 -1.95
N GLY A 55 8.72 8.83 -3.05
CA GLY A 55 9.01 9.53 -4.31
C GLY A 55 10.06 8.88 -5.20
N LEU A 56 10.60 7.73 -4.83
CA LEU A 56 11.40 6.91 -5.75
C LEU A 56 10.49 6.29 -6.81
N SER A 57 11.02 6.12 -8.02
CA SER A 57 10.24 5.48 -9.06
C SER A 57 10.08 3.99 -8.77
N LEU A 58 8.86 3.49 -8.98
CA LEU A 58 8.52 2.06 -8.86
C LEU A 58 9.47 1.19 -9.70
N LYS A 59 9.84 1.63 -10.91
CA LYS A 59 10.81 0.96 -11.79
C LYS A 59 12.15 0.69 -11.11
N ARG A 60 12.67 1.67 -10.36
CA ARG A 60 13.95 1.53 -9.66
C ARG A 60 13.85 0.54 -8.50
N CYS A 61 12.79 0.63 -7.72
CA CYS A 61 12.57 -0.28 -6.60
C CYS A 61 12.38 -1.72 -7.09
N LEU A 62 11.54 -1.94 -8.10
CA LEU A 62 11.33 -3.26 -8.70
C LEU A 62 12.61 -3.80 -9.36
N GLY A 63 13.37 -2.94 -10.07
CA GLY A 63 14.64 -3.33 -10.68
C GLY A 63 15.66 -3.81 -9.65
N LEU A 64 15.76 -3.13 -8.50
CA LEU A 64 16.62 -3.58 -7.40
C LEU A 64 16.13 -4.89 -6.80
N CYS A 65 14.83 -5.01 -6.53
CA CYS A 65 14.24 -6.23 -5.99
C CYS A 65 14.40 -7.41 -6.96
N ALA A 66 14.30 -7.19 -8.27
CA ALA A 66 14.54 -8.20 -9.29
C ALA A 66 16.01 -8.66 -9.30
N ALA A 67 16.95 -7.70 -9.24
CA ALA A 67 18.37 -8.01 -9.17
C ALA A 67 18.77 -8.81 -7.91
N LEU A 68 18.04 -8.61 -6.81
CA LEU A 68 18.23 -9.33 -5.55
C LEU A 68 17.35 -10.58 -5.44
N ASP A 69 16.60 -10.90 -6.48
CA ASP A 69 15.66 -12.03 -6.56
C ASP A 69 14.65 -12.08 -5.40
N LYS A 70 14.11 -10.93 -5.01
CA LYS A 70 13.15 -10.80 -3.90
C LYS A 70 11.73 -11.15 -4.33
N THR A 71 10.92 -11.63 -3.37
CA THR A 71 9.47 -11.74 -3.52
C THR A 71 8.84 -10.38 -3.16
N VAL A 72 8.03 -9.82 -4.05
CA VAL A 72 7.54 -8.43 -3.91
C VAL A 72 6.06 -8.32 -4.25
N ALA A 73 5.30 -7.70 -3.35
CA ALA A 73 4.00 -7.11 -3.66
C ALA A 73 4.18 -5.59 -3.80
N ALA A 74 4.05 -5.07 -5.01
CA ALA A 74 4.09 -3.63 -5.24
C ALA A 74 2.66 -3.07 -5.29
N LEU A 75 2.37 -2.06 -4.47
CA LEU A 75 1.09 -1.37 -4.45
C LEU A 75 1.26 0.04 -5.03
N ARG A 76 0.29 0.44 -5.85
CA ARG A 76 0.28 1.76 -6.47
C ARG A 76 -1.14 2.29 -6.61
N ASP A 77 -1.29 3.60 -6.43
CA ASP A 77 -2.50 4.34 -6.82
C ASP A 77 -2.64 4.33 -8.35
N ASN A 78 -3.87 4.32 -8.86
CA ASN A 78 -4.10 4.38 -10.30
C ASN A 78 -4.02 5.81 -10.86
N ASP A 79 -4.19 6.84 -10.03
CA ASP A 79 -4.16 8.26 -10.43
C ASP A 79 -5.06 8.57 -11.66
N GLY A 80 -6.18 7.86 -11.78
CA GLY A 80 -7.10 7.97 -12.92
C GLY A 80 -6.66 7.25 -14.20
N ASN A 81 -5.54 6.53 -14.18
CA ASN A 81 -5.02 5.77 -15.31
C ASN A 81 -5.51 4.32 -15.31
N ASP A 82 -5.54 3.69 -16.48
CA ASP A 82 -5.85 2.28 -16.60
C ASP A 82 -4.76 1.43 -15.87
N PRO A 83 -5.15 0.58 -14.91
CA PRO A 83 -4.22 -0.34 -14.24
C PRO A 83 -3.41 -1.22 -15.19
N GLN A 84 -3.95 -1.59 -16.35
CA GLN A 84 -3.24 -2.39 -17.34
C GLN A 84 -2.10 -1.60 -17.98
N GLU A 85 -2.33 -0.34 -18.34
CA GLU A 85 -1.29 0.54 -18.89
C GLU A 85 -0.17 0.79 -17.87
N LEU A 86 -0.53 0.98 -16.59
CA LEU A 86 0.44 1.11 -15.51
C LEU A 86 1.28 -0.16 -15.33
N GLY A 87 0.67 -1.34 -15.48
CA GLY A 87 1.35 -2.64 -15.43
C GLY A 87 2.38 -2.80 -16.56
N ILE A 88 2.03 -2.41 -17.79
CA ILE A 88 2.92 -2.46 -18.95
C ILE A 88 4.19 -1.65 -18.70
N GLN A 89 4.10 -0.51 -18.02
CA GLN A 89 5.26 0.34 -17.73
C GLN A 89 6.36 -0.34 -16.91
N VAL A 90 6.02 -1.40 -16.16
CA VAL A 90 6.93 -2.09 -15.24
C VAL A 90 7.03 -3.60 -15.51
N GLN A 91 6.42 -4.09 -16.59
CA GLN A 91 6.30 -5.51 -16.90
C GLN A 91 7.64 -6.26 -16.93
N ASP A 92 8.73 -5.59 -17.33
CA ASP A 92 10.06 -6.21 -17.44
C ASP A 92 10.63 -6.67 -16.07
N TRP A 93 10.09 -6.14 -14.97
CA TRP A 93 10.51 -6.50 -13.60
C TRP A 93 9.50 -7.37 -12.88
N LEU A 94 8.30 -7.56 -13.45
CA LEU A 94 7.27 -8.42 -12.87
C LEU A 94 7.52 -9.88 -13.22
N GLN A 95 7.11 -10.76 -12.31
CA GLN A 95 7.18 -12.20 -12.48
C GLN A 95 6.06 -12.83 -11.66
N ALA A 96 5.17 -13.56 -12.33
CA ALA A 96 4.05 -14.22 -11.68
C ALA A 96 4.48 -15.10 -10.49
N GLY A 97 3.79 -14.97 -9.37
CA GLY A 97 4.09 -15.68 -8.13
C GLY A 97 5.34 -15.19 -7.39
N ARG A 98 6.04 -14.17 -7.90
CA ARG A 98 7.25 -13.65 -7.25
C ARG A 98 7.28 -12.12 -7.12
N ARG A 99 6.98 -11.41 -8.18
CA ARG A 99 6.93 -9.94 -8.17
C ARG A 99 5.68 -9.49 -8.89
N GLU A 100 4.70 -9.05 -8.13
CA GLU A 100 3.40 -8.66 -8.66
C GLU A 100 3.04 -7.22 -8.30
N LEU A 101 2.26 -6.60 -9.18
CA LEU A 101 1.77 -5.23 -9.04
C LEU A 101 0.27 -5.26 -8.73
N PHE A 102 -0.12 -4.55 -7.69
CA PHE A 102 -1.50 -4.43 -7.21
C PHE A 102 -1.95 -2.98 -7.30
N ILE A 103 -2.95 -2.74 -8.11
CA ILE A 103 -3.53 -1.40 -8.35
C ILE A 103 -5.03 -1.49 -8.15
N GLY A 104 -5.61 -0.49 -7.49
CA GLY A 104 -7.05 -0.39 -7.31
C GLY A 104 -7.76 -0.04 -8.62
N ALA A 105 -8.99 -0.51 -8.79
CA ALA A 105 -9.80 -0.17 -9.95
C ALA A 105 -10.16 1.33 -9.94
N VAL A 106 -10.09 1.99 -11.08
CA VAL A 106 -10.43 3.42 -11.24
C VAL A 106 -11.86 3.71 -10.77
N ALA A 107 -12.79 2.79 -11.02
CA ALA A 107 -14.18 2.91 -10.59
C ALA A 107 -14.35 3.00 -9.06
N HIS A 108 -13.38 2.56 -8.28
CA HIS A 108 -13.41 2.61 -6.81
C HIS A 108 -12.71 3.87 -6.25
N GLY A 109 -12.00 4.61 -7.09
CA GLY A 109 -11.28 5.84 -6.74
C GLY A 109 -9.82 5.83 -7.22
N GLU A 110 -9.27 7.01 -7.38
CA GLU A 110 -7.94 7.22 -7.95
C GLU A 110 -6.79 6.97 -6.97
N THR A 111 -7.04 7.21 -5.68
CA THR A 111 -6.06 7.06 -4.59
C THR A 111 -6.65 6.24 -3.45
N LEU A 112 -5.85 5.94 -2.42
CA LEU A 112 -6.26 5.14 -1.27
C LEU A 112 -7.51 5.69 -0.57
N GLU A 113 -7.61 7.02 -0.37
CA GLU A 113 -8.67 7.62 0.43
C GLU A 113 -10.07 7.40 -0.18
N PRO A 114 -10.35 7.71 -1.47
CA PRO A 114 -11.64 7.41 -2.07
C PRO A 114 -11.94 5.91 -2.14
N GLN A 115 -10.93 5.05 -2.29
CA GLN A 115 -11.14 3.61 -2.24
C GLN A 115 -11.55 3.13 -0.83
N LEU A 116 -10.96 3.67 0.22
CA LEU A 116 -11.42 3.41 1.59
C LEU A 116 -12.89 3.83 1.80
N ILE A 117 -13.28 4.99 1.26
CA ILE A 117 -14.68 5.45 1.31
C ILE A 117 -15.60 4.50 0.54
N HIS A 118 -15.18 4.05 -0.65
CA HIS A 118 -15.95 3.13 -1.48
C HIS A 118 -16.25 1.81 -0.75
N PHE A 119 -15.25 1.20 -0.11
CA PHE A 119 -15.39 -0.11 0.52
C PHE A 119 -16.01 -0.09 1.92
N ASN A 120 -15.92 1.03 2.64
CA ASN A 120 -16.43 1.12 4.02
C ASN A 120 -17.72 1.94 4.14
N GLY A 121 -17.98 2.83 3.20
CA GLY A 121 -19.00 3.84 3.30
C GLY A 121 -18.58 5.05 4.13
N GLU A 122 -19.14 6.21 3.80
CA GLU A 122 -18.73 7.48 4.41
C GLU A 122 -19.01 7.54 5.91
N GLN A 123 -20.17 7.05 6.37
CA GLN A 123 -20.55 7.11 7.78
C GLN A 123 -19.64 6.21 8.65
N ALA A 124 -19.35 5.00 8.20
CA ALA A 124 -18.48 4.11 8.95
C ALA A 124 -17.06 4.69 9.10
N LEU A 125 -16.53 5.33 8.04
CA LEU A 125 -15.23 5.99 8.12
C LEU A 125 -15.26 7.23 9.02
N ARG A 126 -16.33 8.02 9.00
CA ARG A 126 -16.48 9.14 9.94
C ARG A 126 -16.41 8.68 11.39
N ASP A 127 -17.09 7.58 11.68
CA ASP A 127 -17.10 7.00 13.03
C ASP A 127 -15.73 6.44 13.44
N ILE A 128 -15.01 5.82 12.51
CA ILE A 128 -13.66 5.30 12.73
C ILE A 128 -12.66 6.44 12.93
N LEU A 129 -12.75 7.48 12.08
CA LEU A 129 -11.85 8.61 12.05
C LEU A 129 -12.25 9.73 13.03
N GLU A 130 -13.38 9.59 13.73
CA GLU A 130 -13.92 10.58 14.68
C GLU A 130 -14.05 11.99 14.08
N ILE A 131 -14.62 12.06 12.86
CA ILE A 131 -14.74 13.31 12.10
C ILE A 131 -16.15 13.88 12.27
N GLN A 132 -16.23 15.20 12.45
CA GLN A 132 -17.48 15.92 12.57
C GLN A 132 -18.39 15.72 11.34
N PRO A 133 -19.73 15.58 11.52
CA PRO A 133 -20.68 15.26 10.44
C PRO A 133 -20.69 16.25 9.27
N HIS A 134 -20.40 17.52 9.54
CA HIS A 134 -20.45 18.60 8.55
C HIS A 134 -19.14 18.80 7.77
N ALA A 135 -18.06 18.10 8.13
CA ALA A 135 -16.80 18.18 7.40
C ALA A 135 -16.88 17.37 6.10
N ASP A 136 -16.29 17.86 5.02
CA ASP A 136 -16.08 17.10 3.79
C ASP A 136 -15.03 16.00 4.04
N LEU A 137 -15.49 14.76 4.15
CA LEU A 137 -14.66 13.62 4.50
C LEU A 137 -13.56 13.40 3.47
N SER A 138 -13.91 13.37 2.18
CA SER A 138 -12.95 13.11 1.11
C SER A 138 -11.84 14.17 1.08
N LYS A 139 -12.21 15.42 1.18
CA LYS A 139 -11.25 16.54 1.22
C LYS A 139 -10.37 16.49 2.46
N TRP A 140 -10.95 16.17 3.62
CA TRP A 140 -10.21 16.05 4.87
C TRP A 140 -9.21 14.90 4.80
N MET A 141 -9.62 13.71 4.35
CA MET A 141 -8.76 12.54 4.24
C MET A 141 -7.56 12.78 3.30
N ARG A 142 -7.79 13.43 2.16
CA ARG A 142 -6.71 13.77 1.22
C ARG A 142 -5.69 14.75 1.79
N ARG A 143 -6.12 15.67 2.65
CA ARG A 143 -5.25 16.65 3.29
C ARG A 143 -4.48 16.06 4.47
N GLU A 144 -5.13 15.22 5.25
CA GLU A 144 -4.62 14.70 6.52
C GLU A 144 -4.23 13.21 6.43
N LYS A 145 -3.60 12.80 5.32
CA LYS A 145 -3.28 11.39 5.01
C LYS A 145 -2.63 10.64 6.18
N THR A 146 -1.65 11.24 6.84
CA THR A 146 -0.95 10.63 7.98
C THR A 146 -1.88 10.42 9.17
N GLU A 147 -2.71 11.42 9.48
CA GLU A 147 -3.69 11.33 10.57
C GLU A 147 -4.73 10.25 10.28
N VAL A 148 -5.21 10.16 9.03
CA VAL A 148 -6.11 9.08 8.57
C VAL A 148 -5.47 7.72 8.84
N ALA A 149 -4.24 7.52 8.39
CA ALA A 149 -3.53 6.24 8.54
C ALA A 149 -3.35 5.86 10.01
N LEU A 150 -2.96 6.82 10.86
CA LEU A 150 -2.78 6.58 12.30
C LEU A 150 -4.10 6.24 13.00
N ARG A 151 -5.19 6.96 12.72
CA ARG A 151 -6.50 6.67 13.30
C ARG A 151 -7.04 5.32 12.86
N LEU A 152 -6.88 4.96 11.58
CA LEU A 152 -7.21 3.63 11.08
C LEU A 152 -6.41 2.54 11.80
N ALA A 153 -5.10 2.75 11.99
CA ALA A 153 -4.23 1.78 12.65
C ALA A 153 -4.57 1.59 14.14
N GLN A 154 -5.01 2.65 14.83
CA GLN A 154 -5.35 2.64 16.25
C GLN A 154 -6.78 2.17 16.52
N SER A 155 -7.68 2.24 15.56
CA SER A 155 -9.09 1.89 15.73
C SER A 155 -9.26 0.38 15.95
N GLU A 156 -10.07 0.01 16.92
CA GLU A 156 -10.49 -1.39 17.12
C GLU A 156 -11.64 -1.80 16.19
N ARG A 157 -12.24 -0.83 15.48
CA ARG A 157 -13.34 -1.10 14.55
C ARG A 157 -12.82 -1.83 13.32
N LYS A 158 -13.64 -2.74 12.82
CA LYS A 158 -13.34 -3.49 11.61
C LYS A 158 -13.32 -2.54 10.40
N ILE A 159 -12.30 -2.68 9.56
CA ILE A 159 -12.13 -1.96 8.31
C ILE A 159 -12.26 -2.95 7.15
N THR A 160 -13.01 -2.59 6.12
CA THR A 160 -13.01 -3.34 4.86
C THR A 160 -11.88 -2.80 3.98
N PRO A 161 -10.83 -3.56 3.74
CA PRO A 161 -9.70 -3.08 2.95
C PRO A 161 -10.08 -2.93 1.48
N PRO A 162 -9.45 -2.00 0.75
CA PRO A 162 -9.51 -1.99 -0.71
C PRO A 162 -9.05 -3.33 -1.29
N GLU A 163 -9.72 -3.77 -2.36
CA GLU A 163 -9.49 -5.10 -2.94
C GLU A 163 -8.02 -5.36 -3.32
N TYR A 164 -7.35 -4.35 -3.89
CA TYR A 164 -5.95 -4.50 -4.29
C TYR A 164 -5.02 -4.71 -3.09
N MET A 165 -5.27 -4.05 -1.96
CA MET A 165 -4.53 -4.28 -0.71
C MET A 165 -4.79 -5.67 -0.14
N LEU A 166 -6.05 -6.13 -0.18
CA LEU A 166 -6.43 -7.47 0.25
C LEU A 166 -5.70 -8.54 -0.57
N ARG A 167 -5.65 -8.38 -1.90
CA ARG A 167 -4.93 -9.30 -2.80
C ARG A 167 -3.43 -9.29 -2.53
N ALA A 168 -2.84 -8.10 -2.37
CA ALA A 168 -1.42 -7.95 -2.06
C ALA A 168 -1.06 -8.61 -0.72
N ALA A 169 -1.87 -8.42 0.33
CA ALA A 169 -1.64 -9.03 1.64
C ALA A 169 -1.70 -10.57 1.59
N LYS A 170 -2.64 -11.13 0.84
CA LYS A 170 -2.74 -12.59 0.63
C LYS A 170 -1.55 -13.12 -0.17
N PHE A 171 -1.18 -12.44 -1.25
CA PHE A 171 -0.06 -12.84 -2.10
C PHE A 171 1.26 -12.88 -1.34
N ILE A 172 1.57 -11.83 -0.60
CA ILE A 172 2.88 -11.72 0.07
C ILE A 172 3.00 -12.64 1.29
N HIS A 173 1.89 -12.98 1.92
CA HIS A 173 1.88 -13.95 3.02
C HIS A 173 2.21 -15.36 2.51
N GLY A 174 1.73 -15.74 1.34
CA GLY A 174 1.95 -17.03 0.68
C GLY A 174 0.81 -17.98 0.91
#